data_5e19a3cc7fc9544e442df12cb7e205be
#
_entry.id   5e19a3cc7fc9544e442df12cb7e205be
#
_cell.length_a   1.000
_cell.length_b   1.000
_cell.length_c   1.000
_cell.angle_alpha   90.00
_cell.angle_beta   90.00
_cell.angle_gamma   90.00
#
_symmetry.space_group_name_H-M   'P 1'
#
loop_
_entity.id
_entity.type
_entity.pdbx_description
1 polymer ?
#
loop_
_entity_poly.entity_id
_entity_poly.type
_entity_poly.pdbx_seq_one_letter_code
_entity_poly.pdbx_strand_id
1 'polypeptide(L)'
;MRIHETFALTVLGLGLLFSTASAEAAVPEQVLALDPALGQLPESMAVDDHGNFYLSIGSQVVKVSSALAVSTLATLPIPAGGFATGVKFGPRGDLYVAAGAFDPALDSSYVFKVDKRTGSVAVVADLDPDGFPNDLAFDDAGATFLTDSALGVIWKIPRGGTPAIWLSDPLLQGNPGAAAFGLPFGANGIAFDQKKKTLYVSNTDLGAILQIPVLRSGAAGDVAVFAADSRLVGADGIAFDQSGTLYVAVNTQDRLVTVDKRGRLSVVAQGGLLDGPSSLAFGVAQCDRHSLFSTNFAISRASGTQPGVPNPGILSLRVSTPGLGLP
;
A
#
# COMPACT_ATOMS: atom_id res chain seq x y z
N MET A 1 28.70 24.74 -77.51
CA MET A 1 28.25 23.39 -77.07
C MET A 1 28.65 23.24 -75.61
N ARG A 2 27.68 23.48 -74.68
CA ARG A 2 27.91 23.40 -73.23
C ARG A 2 27.18 22.17 -72.72
N ILE A 3 27.96 21.26 -72.13
CA ILE A 3 27.45 20.04 -71.49
C ILE A 3 27.13 20.35 -70.09
N HIS A 4 25.88 20.15 -69.68
CA HIS A 4 25.43 20.23 -68.30
C HIS A 4 25.50 18.83 -67.67
N GLU A 5 26.41 18.64 -66.73
CA GLU A 5 26.41 17.46 -65.85
C GLU A 5 25.46 17.68 -64.63
N THR A 6 24.52 16.82 -64.54
CA THR A 6 23.58 16.81 -63.40
C THR A 6 24.07 15.82 -62.32
N PHE A 7 24.50 16.32 -61.14
CA PHE A 7 24.83 15.49 -60.00
C PHE A 7 23.56 15.11 -59.26
N ALA A 8 23.25 13.82 -59.20
CA ALA A 8 22.20 13.29 -58.34
C ALA A 8 22.77 12.97 -56.96
N LEU A 9 22.27 13.67 -55.93
CA LEU A 9 22.63 13.44 -54.54
C LEU A 9 21.70 12.37 -53.98
N THR A 10 22.23 11.15 -53.73
CA THR A 10 21.48 10.07 -53.04
C THR A 10 21.61 10.26 -51.55
N VAL A 11 20.53 10.64 -50.88
CA VAL A 11 20.44 10.70 -49.40
C VAL A 11 20.07 9.31 -48.90
N LEU A 12 21.04 8.60 -48.30
CA LEU A 12 20.76 7.40 -47.51
C LEU A 12 20.16 7.80 -46.18
N GLY A 13 18.85 7.62 -46.01
CA GLY A 13 18.18 7.75 -44.72
C GLY A 13 18.47 6.54 -43.83
N LEU A 14 19.31 6.72 -42.80
CA LEU A 14 19.53 5.73 -41.74
C LEU A 14 18.34 5.75 -40.80
N GLY A 15 17.36 4.87 -41.01
CA GLY A 15 16.24 4.67 -40.13
C GLY A 15 16.69 3.98 -38.83
N LEU A 16 16.84 4.73 -37.75
CA LEU A 16 16.98 4.16 -36.39
C LEU A 16 15.66 3.50 -35.98
N LEU A 17 15.59 2.19 -36.09
CA LEU A 17 14.55 1.39 -35.50
C LEU A 17 14.77 1.39 -33.98
N PHE A 18 14.03 2.24 -33.26
CA PHE A 18 13.89 2.10 -31.81
C PHE A 18 13.02 0.88 -31.54
N SER A 19 13.65 -0.24 -31.23
CA SER A 19 12.99 -1.39 -30.65
C SER A 19 12.51 -0.98 -29.24
N THR A 20 11.23 -0.68 -29.09
CA THR A 20 10.59 -0.62 -27.77
C THR A 20 10.48 -2.05 -27.29
N ALA A 21 11.50 -2.54 -26.58
CA ALA A 21 11.34 -3.75 -25.79
C ALA A 21 10.23 -3.46 -24.76
N SER A 22 9.05 -4.02 -24.97
CA SER A 22 8.05 -4.11 -23.92
C SER A 22 8.70 -4.94 -22.81
N ALA A 23 8.94 -4.34 -21.65
CA ALA A 23 9.35 -5.09 -20.48
C ALA A 23 8.29 -6.16 -20.25
N GLU A 24 8.69 -7.41 -20.31
CA GLU A 24 7.81 -8.54 -19.98
C GLU A 24 7.31 -8.31 -18.58
N ALA A 25 5.97 -8.40 -18.37
CA ALA A 25 5.38 -8.20 -17.06
C ALA A 25 5.97 -9.27 -16.12
N ALA A 26 6.51 -8.82 -14.99
CA ALA A 26 7.09 -9.74 -14.02
C ALA A 26 5.95 -10.61 -13.43
N VAL A 27 6.21 -11.91 -13.28
CA VAL A 27 5.24 -12.87 -12.77
C VAL A 27 5.40 -12.98 -11.25
N PRO A 28 4.37 -12.66 -10.45
CA PRO A 28 4.41 -12.89 -9.01
C PRO A 28 4.54 -14.37 -8.68
N GLU A 29 5.31 -14.67 -7.63
CA GLU A 29 5.48 -16.02 -7.10
C GLU A 29 4.80 -16.15 -5.73
N GLN A 30 4.20 -17.32 -5.45
CA GLN A 30 3.59 -17.59 -4.15
C GLN A 30 4.67 -17.87 -3.11
N VAL A 31 4.72 -17.04 -2.06
CA VAL A 31 5.59 -17.26 -0.89
C VAL A 31 4.87 -18.10 0.15
N LEU A 32 3.61 -17.75 0.44
CA LEU A 32 2.79 -18.44 1.43
C LEU A 32 1.34 -18.44 0.96
N ALA A 33 0.71 -19.60 0.94
CA ALA A 33 -0.74 -19.72 0.82
C ALA A 33 -1.37 -19.77 2.21
N LEU A 34 -2.49 -19.10 2.38
CA LEU A 34 -3.31 -19.10 3.59
C LEU A 34 -4.67 -19.72 3.31
N ASP A 35 -5.37 -20.16 4.36
CA ASP A 35 -6.64 -20.88 4.23
C ASP A 35 -7.83 -19.91 4.40
N PRO A 36 -8.58 -19.60 3.33
CA PRO A 36 -9.76 -18.75 3.43
C PRO A 36 -10.89 -19.38 4.27
N ALA A 37 -10.97 -20.71 4.36
CA ALA A 37 -11.97 -21.38 5.18
C ALA A 37 -11.74 -21.16 6.69
N LEU A 38 -10.51 -20.83 7.08
CA LEU A 38 -10.15 -20.44 8.44
C LEU A 38 -10.19 -18.92 8.66
N GLY A 39 -10.69 -18.14 7.69
CA GLY A 39 -10.71 -16.68 7.75
C GLY A 39 -9.32 -16.05 7.65
N GLN A 40 -8.33 -16.77 7.13
CA GLN A 40 -6.96 -16.28 7.00
C GLN A 40 -6.81 -15.37 5.76
N LEU A 41 -7.39 -14.19 5.86
CA LEU A 41 -7.39 -13.17 4.82
C LEU A 41 -6.46 -12.02 5.25
N PRO A 42 -5.20 -11.95 4.76
CA PRO A 42 -4.23 -10.96 5.19
C PRO A 42 -4.50 -9.61 4.51
N GLU A 43 -4.87 -8.61 5.29
CA GLU A 43 -5.11 -7.26 4.76
C GLU A 43 -3.79 -6.52 4.56
N SER A 44 -2.89 -6.52 5.56
CA SER A 44 -1.64 -5.77 5.50
C SER A 44 -0.46 -6.60 5.97
N MET A 45 0.77 -6.11 5.66
CA MET A 45 2.00 -6.74 6.12
C MET A 45 3.09 -5.73 6.46
N ALA A 46 3.95 -6.12 7.40
CA ALA A 46 5.28 -5.55 7.63
C ALA A 46 6.33 -6.66 7.57
N VAL A 47 7.56 -6.32 7.14
CA VAL A 47 8.68 -7.27 7.04
C VAL A 47 9.81 -6.77 7.93
N ASP A 48 10.43 -7.66 8.74
CA ASP A 48 11.57 -7.30 9.57
C ASP A 48 12.91 -7.63 8.89
N ASP A 49 14.01 -7.21 9.50
CA ASP A 49 15.38 -7.43 9.03
C ASP A 49 15.85 -8.89 9.08
N HIS A 50 15.05 -9.77 9.67
CA HIS A 50 15.28 -11.22 9.71
C HIS A 50 14.44 -11.98 8.67
N GLY A 51 13.65 -11.24 7.83
CA GLY A 51 12.76 -11.83 6.83
C GLY A 51 11.50 -12.44 7.43
N ASN A 52 11.10 -12.05 8.65
CA ASN A 52 9.80 -12.44 9.17
C ASN A 52 8.73 -11.45 8.68
N PHE A 53 7.54 -12.00 8.38
CA PHE A 53 6.37 -11.20 8.06
C PHE A 53 5.47 -11.07 9.29
N TYR A 54 4.82 -9.93 9.39
CA TYR A 54 3.78 -9.64 10.39
C TYR A 54 2.54 -9.20 9.63
N LEU A 55 1.49 -10.02 9.70
CA LEU A 55 0.27 -9.86 8.93
C LEU A 55 -0.87 -9.41 9.84
N SER A 56 -1.73 -8.53 9.34
CA SER A 56 -3.06 -8.31 9.94
C SER A 56 -4.04 -9.32 9.33
N ILE A 57 -4.66 -10.14 10.18
CA ILE A 57 -5.64 -11.17 9.78
C ILE A 57 -6.80 -11.16 10.78
N GLY A 58 -7.98 -10.70 10.37
CA GLY A 58 -9.09 -10.51 11.28
C GLY A 58 -8.68 -9.65 12.48
N SER A 59 -8.97 -10.04 13.70
CA SER A 59 -8.53 -9.32 14.91
C SER A 59 -7.11 -9.66 15.36
N GLN A 60 -6.31 -10.36 14.55
CA GLN A 60 -5.00 -10.88 14.96
C GLN A 60 -3.86 -10.21 14.21
N VAL A 61 -2.71 -10.12 14.88
CA VAL A 61 -1.41 -9.97 14.26
C VAL A 61 -0.76 -11.34 14.21
N VAL A 62 -0.52 -11.82 13.01
CA VAL A 62 0.08 -13.14 12.73
C VAL A 62 1.53 -12.97 12.31
N LYS A 63 2.42 -13.68 12.98
CA LYS A 63 3.83 -13.74 12.59
C LYS A 63 4.07 -14.96 11.70
N VAL A 64 4.70 -14.72 10.57
CA VAL A 64 5.25 -15.74 9.68
C VAL A 64 6.77 -15.65 9.75
N SER A 65 7.43 -16.70 10.23
CA SER A 65 8.89 -16.70 10.32
C SER A 65 9.53 -16.77 8.93
N SER A 66 10.83 -16.45 8.83
CA SER A 66 11.60 -16.63 7.59
C SER A 66 11.66 -18.08 7.09
N ALA A 67 11.32 -19.06 7.96
CA ALA A 67 11.12 -20.47 7.60
C ALA A 67 9.64 -20.79 7.25
N LEU A 68 8.80 -19.78 7.08
CA LEU A 68 7.36 -19.85 6.76
C LEU A 68 6.50 -20.53 7.83
N ALA A 69 6.97 -20.62 9.08
CA ALA A 69 6.12 -21.06 10.19
C ALA A 69 5.18 -19.94 10.62
N VAL A 70 3.87 -20.23 10.62
CA VAL A 70 2.79 -19.32 10.95
C VAL A 70 2.42 -19.44 12.43
N SER A 71 2.28 -18.31 13.12
CA SER A 71 1.85 -18.26 14.53
C SER A 71 1.12 -16.95 14.83
N THR A 72 0.11 -17.00 15.70
CA THR A 72 -0.50 -15.78 16.23
C THR A 72 0.46 -15.10 17.19
N LEU A 73 0.84 -13.86 16.91
CA LEU A 73 1.65 -13.02 17.80
C LEU A 73 0.79 -12.32 18.85
N ALA A 74 -0.32 -11.74 18.42
CA ALA A 74 -1.23 -10.98 19.29
C ALA A 74 -2.67 -11.06 18.78
N THR A 75 -3.63 -10.91 19.70
CA THR A 75 -5.04 -10.66 19.39
C THR A 75 -5.40 -9.27 19.89
N LEU A 76 -5.93 -8.43 19.00
CA LEU A 76 -6.33 -7.07 19.32
C LEU A 76 -7.67 -7.07 20.08
N PRO A 77 -7.81 -6.23 21.11
CA PRO A 77 -9.05 -6.12 21.88
C PRO A 77 -10.08 -5.24 21.13
N ILE A 78 -10.57 -5.71 20.00
CA ILE A 78 -11.59 -5.05 19.17
C ILE A 78 -12.88 -5.88 19.16
N PRO A 79 -14.05 -5.26 18.92
CA PRO A 79 -15.33 -5.97 18.81
C PRO A 79 -15.31 -7.05 17.71
N ALA A 80 -16.17 -8.06 17.88
CA ALA A 80 -16.38 -9.06 16.83
C ALA A 80 -16.95 -8.38 15.58
N GLY A 81 -16.34 -8.61 14.43
CA GLY A 81 -16.64 -7.94 13.17
C GLY A 81 -15.69 -6.78 12.82
N GLY A 82 -14.95 -6.26 13.81
CA GLY A 82 -13.80 -5.41 13.57
C GLY A 82 -12.59 -6.24 13.15
N PHE A 83 -11.65 -5.62 12.43
CA PHE A 83 -10.42 -6.27 12.00
C PHE A 83 -9.22 -5.30 11.94
N ALA A 84 -8.04 -5.88 12.04
CA ALA A 84 -6.78 -5.17 11.86
C ALA A 84 -6.61 -4.84 10.37
N THR A 85 -6.27 -3.61 10.10
CA THR A 85 -5.97 -3.05 8.79
C THR A 85 -4.45 -2.90 8.63
N GLY A 86 -3.93 -1.69 8.43
CA GLY A 86 -2.51 -1.43 8.25
C GLY A 86 -1.63 -1.95 9.40
N VAL A 87 -0.53 -2.61 9.08
CA VAL A 87 0.53 -2.98 10.02
C VAL A 87 1.88 -2.46 9.54
N LYS A 88 2.60 -1.69 10.37
CA LYS A 88 3.89 -1.09 10.03
C LYS A 88 4.84 -1.10 11.23
N PHE A 89 6.14 -1.17 10.94
CA PHE A 89 7.15 -0.87 11.94
C PHE A 89 7.31 0.64 12.11
N GLY A 90 7.22 1.11 13.34
CA GLY A 90 7.63 2.47 13.68
C GLY A 90 9.15 2.59 13.82
N PRO A 91 9.67 3.83 13.94
CA PRO A 91 11.12 4.13 13.90
C PRO A 91 11.98 3.40 14.94
N ARG A 92 11.39 2.77 15.95
CA ARG A 92 12.08 2.00 17.00
C ARG A 92 11.88 0.49 16.90
N GLY A 93 11.30 0.04 15.79
CA GLY A 93 11.04 -1.37 15.55
C GLY A 93 9.87 -1.96 16.32
N ASP A 94 9.04 -1.12 16.95
CA ASP A 94 7.74 -1.53 17.48
C ASP A 94 6.73 -1.68 16.33
N LEU A 95 5.81 -2.64 16.42
CA LEU A 95 4.71 -2.76 15.47
C LEU A 95 3.56 -1.82 15.86
N TYR A 96 3.05 -1.09 14.89
CA TYR A 96 1.81 -0.33 14.99
C TYR A 96 0.77 -0.95 14.06
N VAL A 97 -0.45 -1.04 14.55
CA VAL A 97 -1.55 -1.72 13.86
C VAL A 97 -2.78 -0.83 13.93
N ALA A 98 -3.30 -0.47 12.77
CA ALA A 98 -4.60 0.18 12.67
C ALA A 98 -5.72 -0.88 12.73
N ALA A 99 -6.90 -0.48 13.14
CA ALA A 99 -8.09 -1.34 13.15
C ALA A 99 -9.33 -0.52 12.80
N GLY A 100 -10.25 -1.17 12.12
CA GLY A 100 -11.53 -0.60 11.71
C GLY A 100 -12.60 -1.67 11.57
N ALA A 101 -13.79 -1.28 11.16
CA ALA A 101 -14.88 -2.20 10.80
C ALA A 101 -15.67 -1.63 9.62
N PHE A 102 -16.18 -2.50 8.76
CA PHE A 102 -17.12 -2.09 7.71
C PHE A 102 -18.53 -1.76 8.27
N ASP A 103 -18.86 -2.27 9.44
CA ASP A 103 -20.09 -1.91 10.13
C ASP A 103 -19.82 -0.68 11.02
N PRO A 104 -20.38 0.49 10.72
CA PRO A 104 -20.15 1.71 11.49
C PRO A 104 -20.77 1.65 12.89
N ALA A 105 -21.63 0.67 13.19
CA ALA A 105 -22.14 0.45 14.54
C ALA A 105 -21.11 -0.19 15.48
N LEU A 106 -19.99 -0.67 14.94
CA LEU A 106 -18.89 -1.26 15.72
C LEU A 106 -17.82 -0.21 15.98
N ASP A 107 -17.65 0.13 17.26
CA ASP A 107 -16.53 0.97 17.69
C ASP A 107 -15.23 0.18 17.60
N SER A 108 -14.55 0.31 16.45
CA SER A 108 -13.33 -0.43 16.10
C SER A 108 -12.19 0.47 15.62
N SER A 109 -12.35 1.80 15.72
CA SER A 109 -11.43 2.80 15.18
C SER A 109 -10.25 3.05 16.11
N TYR A 110 -9.22 2.18 16.03
CA TYR A 110 -8.09 2.20 16.94
C TYR A 110 -6.75 2.19 16.22
N VAL A 111 -5.72 2.65 16.92
CA VAL A 111 -4.33 2.33 16.64
C VAL A 111 -3.74 1.63 17.85
N PHE A 112 -3.16 0.46 17.63
CA PHE A 112 -2.47 -0.33 18.63
C PHE A 112 -0.97 -0.33 18.40
N LYS A 113 -0.23 -0.53 19.48
CA LYS A 113 1.17 -0.89 19.47
C LYS A 113 1.32 -2.31 19.98
N VAL A 114 2.03 -3.15 19.24
CA VAL A 114 2.27 -4.55 19.56
C VAL A 114 3.77 -4.77 19.75
N ASP A 115 4.16 -5.28 20.89
CA ASP A 115 5.53 -5.73 21.14
C ASP A 115 5.79 -7.00 20.33
N LYS A 116 6.69 -6.92 19.33
CA LYS A 116 6.96 -8.03 18.41
C LYS A 116 7.60 -9.27 19.06
N ARG A 117 8.11 -9.14 20.30
CA ARG A 117 8.74 -10.23 21.05
C ARG A 117 7.77 -10.92 21.98
N THR A 118 6.89 -10.17 22.65
CA THR A 118 5.98 -10.69 23.70
C THR A 118 4.54 -10.81 23.24
N GLY A 119 4.15 -10.14 22.17
CA GLY A 119 2.76 -10.02 21.73
C GLY A 119 1.91 -9.09 22.60
N SER A 120 2.51 -8.36 23.55
CA SER A 120 1.76 -7.41 24.37
C SER A 120 1.17 -6.29 23.52
N VAL A 121 -0.12 -5.99 23.74
CA VAL A 121 -0.88 -4.97 23.00
C VAL A 121 -1.14 -3.77 23.90
N ALA A 122 -0.93 -2.58 23.38
CA ALA A 122 -1.29 -1.32 24.02
C ALA A 122 -2.05 -0.42 23.06
N VAL A 123 -3.10 0.24 23.52
CA VAL A 123 -3.81 1.27 22.74
C VAL A 123 -2.91 2.50 22.62
N VAL A 124 -2.71 2.98 21.40
CA VAL A 124 -1.99 4.21 21.07
C VAL A 124 -2.96 5.35 20.82
N ALA A 125 -4.04 5.06 20.12
CA ALA A 125 -5.11 5.99 19.83
C ALA A 125 -6.45 5.28 19.81
N ASP A 126 -7.44 5.95 20.38
CA ASP A 126 -8.87 5.70 20.27
C ASP A 126 -9.40 6.86 19.41
N LEU A 127 -9.99 6.54 18.27
CA LEU A 127 -10.33 7.49 17.23
C LEU A 127 -11.85 7.61 17.08
N ASP A 128 -12.29 8.41 16.10
CA ASP A 128 -13.72 8.59 15.82
C ASP A 128 -14.34 7.24 15.41
N PRO A 129 -15.39 6.76 16.10
CA PRO A 129 -16.00 5.46 15.81
C PRO A 129 -16.61 5.37 14.40
N ASP A 130 -16.99 6.49 13.79
CA ASP A 130 -17.48 6.54 12.40
C ASP A 130 -16.34 6.40 11.37
N GLY A 131 -15.08 6.33 11.84
CA GLY A 131 -13.90 6.20 11.00
C GLY A 131 -13.59 4.78 10.55
N PHE A 132 -12.74 4.68 9.55
CA PHE A 132 -12.10 3.44 9.12
C PHE A 132 -10.59 3.68 9.00
N PRO A 133 -9.86 3.62 10.13
CA PRO A 133 -8.40 3.69 10.13
C PRO A 133 -7.82 2.61 9.21
N ASN A 134 -6.95 3.02 8.28
CA ASN A 134 -6.49 2.10 7.25
C ASN A 134 -4.98 1.86 7.33
N ASP A 135 -4.12 2.73 6.83
CA ASP A 135 -2.67 2.51 6.76
C ASP A 135 -1.89 3.62 7.48
N LEU A 136 -0.65 3.33 7.81
CA LEU A 136 0.20 4.14 8.70
C LEU A 136 1.51 4.52 8.01
N ALA A 137 1.98 5.75 8.27
CA ALA A 137 3.33 6.18 7.96
C ALA A 137 3.91 6.97 9.12
N PHE A 138 5.24 7.06 9.20
CA PHE A 138 5.94 7.73 10.30
C PHE A 138 6.85 8.82 9.77
N ASP A 139 6.96 9.93 10.52
CA ASP A 139 8.02 10.90 10.30
C ASP A 139 9.27 10.57 11.14
N ASP A 140 10.38 11.29 10.89
CA ASP A 140 11.63 11.10 11.61
C ASP A 140 11.52 11.38 13.12
N ALA A 141 10.52 12.16 13.55
CA ALA A 141 10.26 12.45 14.96
C ALA A 141 9.46 11.34 15.65
N GLY A 142 8.95 10.39 14.87
CA GLY A 142 8.13 9.27 15.33
C GLY A 142 6.66 9.63 15.53
N ALA A 143 6.17 10.71 14.90
CA ALA A 143 4.75 10.93 14.79
C ALA A 143 4.17 9.99 13.72
N THR A 144 2.99 9.45 14.00
CA THR A 144 2.24 8.59 13.08
C THR A 144 1.28 9.45 12.26
N PHE A 145 1.27 9.26 10.96
CA PHE A 145 0.21 9.70 10.06
C PHE A 145 -0.61 8.47 9.70
N LEU A 146 -1.92 8.59 9.78
CA LEU A 146 -2.86 7.49 9.59
C LEU A 146 -3.95 7.95 8.64
N THR A 147 -4.19 7.19 7.59
CA THR A 147 -5.34 7.40 6.70
C THR A 147 -6.62 6.85 7.33
N ASP A 148 -7.71 7.56 7.10
CA ASP A 148 -9.05 7.13 7.46
C ASP A 148 -9.92 7.12 6.20
N SER A 149 -10.28 5.92 5.76
CA SER A 149 -10.93 5.74 4.46
C SER A 149 -12.40 6.14 4.47
N ALA A 150 -13.09 6.04 5.61
CA ALA A 150 -14.50 6.40 5.72
C ALA A 150 -14.68 7.91 5.92
N LEU A 151 -13.92 8.51 6.83
CA LEU A 151 -13.98 9.95 7.10
C LEU A 151 -13.29 10.78 6.01
N GLY A 152 -12.41 10.16 5.20
CA GLY A 152 -11.62 10.88 4.20
C GLY A 152 -10.70 11.92 4.82
N VAL A 153 -9.98 11.55 5.87
CA VAL A 153 -9.05 12.41 6.61
C VAL A 153 -7.70 11.73 6.82
N ILE A 154 -6.72 12.52 7.23
CA ILE A 154 -5.46 12.02 7.76
C ILE A 154 -5.37 12.43 9.23
N TRP A 155 -5.23 11.46 10.11
CA TRP A 155 -4.91 11.67 11.51
C TRP A 155 -3.41 11.86 11.70
N LYS A 156 -3.03 12.67 12.68
CA LYS A 156 -1.67 12.74 13.19
C LYS A 156 -1.67 12.39 14.67
N ILE A 157 -0.86 11.43 15.03
CA ILE A 157 -0.67 10.97 16.39
C ILE A 157 0.77 11.30 16.78
N PRO A 158 1.01 12.41 17.51
CA PRO A 158 2.35 12.71 18.02
C PRO A 158 2.81 11.58 18.94
N ARG A 159 4.11 11.33 18.97
CA ARG A 159 4.66 10.31 19.85
C ARG A 159 4.31 10.59 21.32
N GLY A 160 3.48 9.74 21.92
CA GLY A 160 2.98 9.91 23.27
C GLY A 160 2.02 11.09 23.47
N GLY A 161 1.52 11.65 22.36
CA GLY A 161 0.54 12.74 22.36
C GLY A 161 -0.86 12.27 21.99
N THR A 162 -1.79 13.21 21.95
CA THR A 162 -3.19 12.98 21.61
C THR A 162 -3.38 12.97 20.09
N PRO A 163 -4.16 12.02 19.52
CA PRO A 163 -4.51 12.02 18.10
C PRO A 163 -5.34 13.27 17.75
N ALA A 164 -5.12 13.79 16.53
CA ALA A 164 -5.92 14.88 16.00
C ALA A 164 -6.03 14.71 14.48
N ILE A 165 -7.14 15.17 13.90
CA ILE A 165 -7.25 15.30 12.43
C ILE A 165 -6.19 16.34 11.99
N TRP A 166 -5.22 15.86 11.20
CA TRP A 166 -4.15 16.69 10.66
C TRP A 166 -4.54 17.36 9.36
N LEU A 167 -5.36 16.64 8.57
CA LEU A 167 -5.83 17.12 7.27
C LEU A 167 -7.21 16.54 6.95
N SER A 168 -8.11 17.40 6.50
CA SER A 168 -9.35 17.05 5.83
C SER A 168 -9.39 17.79 4.49
N ASP A 169 -9.60 17.06 3.40
CA ASP A 169 -9.63 17.60 2.04
C ASP A 169 -10.59 16.77 1.18
N PRO A 170 -11.36 17.38 0.27
CA PRO A 170 -12.27 16.63 -0.61
C PRO A 170 -11.60 15.52 -1.44
N LEU A 171 -10.32 15.68 -1.78
CA LEU A 171 -9.56 14.65 -2.51
C LEU A 171 -9.24 13.41 -1.67
N LEU A 172 -9.37 13.48 -0.35
CA LEU A 172 -9.20 12.33 0.55
C LEU A 172 -10.48 11.52 0.73
N GLN A 173 -11.63 12.08 0.36
CA GLN A 173 -12.92 11.43 0.52
C GLN A 173 -13.16 10.35 -0.53
N GLY A 174 -13.95 9.33 -0.17
CA GLY A 174 -14.46 8.34 -1.12
C GLY A 174 -15.55 8.95 -2.02
N ASN A 175 -15.84 8.26 -3.12
CA ASN A 175 -16.87 8.67 -4.07
C ASN A 175 -18.12 7.79 -3.93
N PRO A 176 -19.22 8.31 -3.36
CA PRO A 176 -20.46 7.51 -3.19
C PRO A 176 -21.03 6.95 -4.49
N GLY A 177 -20.73 7.60 -5.63
CA GLY A 177 -21.21 7.16 -6.95
C GLY A 177 -20.37 6.07 -7.60
N ALA A 178 -19.20 5.75 -7.05
CA ALA A 178 -18.24 4.80 -7.61
C ALA A 178 -17.55 3.94 -6.54
N ALA A 179 -18.25 3.71 -5.43
CA ALA A 179 -17.72 2.99 -4.26
C ALA A 179 -17.19 1.59 -4.63
N ALA A 180 -15.87 1.42 -4.59
CA ALA A 180 -15.18 0.19 -5.02
C ALA A 180 -15.54 -1.02 -4.14
N PHE A 181 -15.87 -0.81 -2.88
CA PHE A 181 -16.27 -1.85 -1.91
C PHE A 181 -17.74 -1.76 -1.46
N GLY A 182 -18.59 -1.09 -2.25
CA GLY A 182 -20.00 -0.86 -1.90
C GLY A 182 -20.24 0.23 -0.86
N LEU A 183 -19.17 0.81 -0.32
CA LEU A 183 -19.13 1.98 0.56
C LEU A 183 -18.17 3.00 -0.04
N PRO A 184 -18.39 4.33 0.17
CA PRO A 184 -17.37 5.32 -0.19
C PRO A 184 -16.07 5.04 0.55
N PHE A 185 -14.98 4.83 -0.19
CA PHE A 185 -13.69 4.46 0.36
C PHE A 185 -12.60 5.37 -0.21
N GLY A 186 -12.18 6.33 0.61
CA GLY A 186 -11.28 7.40 0.20
C GLY A 186 -9.80 7.08 0.42
N ALA A 187 -9.17 7.89 1.28
CA ALA A 187 -7.76 7.76 1.63
C ALA A 187 -7.46 6.38 2.20
N ASN A 188 -6.51 5.64 1.57
CA ASN A 188 -6.18 4.27 1.90
C ASN A 188 -4.68 4.13 2.21
N GLY A 189 -3.88 3.52 1.34
CA GLY A 189 -2.45 3.35 1.58
C GLY A 189 -1.72 4.69 1.72
N ILE A 190 -0.71 4.73 2.59
CA ILE A 190 0.08 5.93 2.85
C ILE A 190 1.57 5.62 2.90
N ALA A 191 2.39 6.47 2.28
CA ALA A 191 3.84 6.39 2.33
C ALA A 191 4.45 7.79 2.52
N PHE A 192 5.52 7.87 3.32
CA PHE A 192 6.21 9.13 3.59
C PHE A 192 7.56 9.17 2.88
N ASP A 193 7.74 10.09 1.94
CA ASP A 193 9.06 10.41 1.38
C ASP A 193 9.80 11.34 2.34
N GLN A 194 10.65 10.75 3.18
CA GLN A 194 11.42 11.48 4.19
C GLN A 194 12.31 12.57 3.59
N LYS A 195 12.84 12.35 2.38
CA LYS A 195 13.75 13.31 1.72
C LYS A 195 12.98 14.54 1.24
N LYS A 196 11.79 14.36 0.70
CA LYS A 196 10.95 15.44 0.22
C LYS A 196 10.03 16.03 1.29
N LYS A 197 9.93 15.37 2.46
CA LYS A 197 8.95 15.70 3.50
C LYS A 197 7.54 15.76 2.93
N THR A 198 7.16 14.72 2.20
CA THR A 198 5.89 14.64 1.48
C THR A 198 5.23 13.29 1.77
N LEU A 199 3.97 13.32 2.17
CA LEU A 199 3.12 12.13 2.22
C LEU A 199 2.55 11.87 0.83
N TYR A 200 2.49 10.59 0.47
CA TYR A 200 1.74 10.11 -0.67
C TYR A 200 0.62 9.21 -0.16
N VAL A 201 -0.57 9.39 -0.72
CA VAL A 201 -1.79 8.71 -0.28
C VAL A 201 -2.50 8.16 -1.49
N SER A 202 -2.86 6.88 -1.50
CA SER A 202 -3.80 6.33 -2.48
C SER A 202 -5.23 6.72 -2.10
N ASN A 203 -6.05 7.04 -3.11
CA ASN A 203 -7.50 7.14 -2.94
C ASN A 203 -8.14 6.04 -3.79
N THR A 204 -8.82 5.13 -3.11
CA THR A 204 -9.37 3.90 -3.69
C THR A 204 -10.42 4.18 -4.75
N ASP A 205 -11.44 4.97 -4.43
CA ASP A 205 -12.57 5.23 -5.34
C ASP A 205 -12.20 6.17 -6.48
N LEU A 206 -11.37 7.18 -6.21
CA LEU A 206 -10.94 8.14 -7.23
C LEU A 206 -9.89 7.56 -8.20
N GLY A 207 -9.24 6.44 -7.84
CA GLY A 207 -8.15 5.90 -8.64
C GLY A 207 -7.01 6.90 -8.76
N ALA A 208 -6.59 7.48 -7.65
CA ALA A 208 -5.60 8.55 -7.60
C ALA A 208 -4.52 8.28 -6.55
N ILE A 209 -3.34 8.80 -6.81
CA ILE A 209 -2.29 9.01 -5.81
C ILE A 209 -2.21 10.50 -5.54
N LEU A 210 -2.34 10.87 -4.29
CA LEU A 210 -2.24 12.25 -3.81
C LEU A 210 -0.85 12.50 -3.23
N GLN A 211 -0.37 13.72 -3.30
CA GLN A 211 0.85 14.18 -2.63
C GLN A 211 0.53 15.35 -1.72
N ILE A 212 1.07 15.34 -0.50
CA ILE A 212 0.77 16.30 0.57
C ILE A 212 2.08 16.69 1.24
N PRO A 213 2.59 17.90 1.02
CA PRO A 213 3.79 18.36 1.70
C PRO A 213 3.56 18.49 3.21
N VAL A 214 4.53 18.05 4.00
CA VAL A 214 4.59 18.34 5.44
C VAL A 214 5.46 19.57 5.63
N LEU A 215 4.84 20.68 6.00
CA LEU A 215 5.52 21.97 6.16
C LEU A 215 6.47 21.94 7.36
N ARG A 216 7.39 22.91 7.43
CA ARG A 216 8.33 23.04 8.58
C ARG A 216 7.61 23.25 9.93
N SER A 217 6.40 23.82 9.89
CA SER A 217 5.54 23.93 11.07
C SER A 217 4.94 22.61 11.53
N GLY A 218 5.05 21.54 10.72
CA GLY A 218 4.40 20.26 10.93
C GLY A 218 2.95 20.24 10.44
N ALA A 219 2.43 21.33 9.86
CA ALA A 219 1.13 21.39 9.23
C ALA A 219 1.15 20.78 7.82
N ALA A 220 -0.04 20.45 7.29
CA ALA A 220 -0.19 20.03 5.90
C ALA A 220 0.00 21.23 4.95
N GLY A 221 0.66 21.00 3.82
CA GLY A 221 0.57 21.86 2.65
C GLY A 221 -0.64 21.49 1.79
N ASP A 222 -0.75 22.12 0.62
CA ASP A 222 -1.86 21.88 -0.31
C ASP A 222 -1.83 20.43 -0.84
N VAL A 223 -3.00 19.82 -0.89
CA VAL A 223 -3.18 18.49 -1.50
C VAL A 223 -3.13 18.62 -3.02
N ALA A 224 -2.33 17.81 -3.67
CA ALA A 224 -2.27 17.78 -5.12
C ALA A 224 -2.40 16.33 -5.64
N VAL A 225 -3.03 16.17 -6.80
CA VAL A 225 -3.06 14.89 -7.51
C VAL A 225 -1.68 14.66 -8.14
N PHE A 226 -0.98 13.62 -7.68
CA PHE A 226 0.30 13.20 -8.23
C PHE A 226 0.13 12.33 -9.48
N ALA A 227 -0.85 11.42 -9.45
CA ALA A 227 -1.25 10.59 -10.57
C ALA A 227 -2.73 10.23 -10.44
N ALA A 228 -3.47 10.16 -11.54
CA ALA A 228 -4.84 9.66 -11.58
C ALA A 228 -5.07 8.91 -12.90
N ASP A 229 -5.64 7.71 -12.80
CA ASP A 229 -5.89 6.85 -13.96
C ASP A 229 -6.89 5.76 -13.59
N SER A 230 -7.70 5.29 -14.54
CA SER A 230 -8.63 4.18 -14.31
C SER A 230 -7.94 2.87 -13.87
N ARG A 231 -6.64 2.73 -14.18
CA ARG A 231 -5.81 1.60 -13.72
C ARG A 231 -5.52 1.65 -12.23
N LEU A 232 -5.78 2.76 -11.55
CA LEU A 232 -5.60 2.97 -10.10
C LEU A 232 -6.92 2.88 -9.32
N VAL A 233 -8.07 2.73 -9.97
CA VAL A 233 -9.34 2.52 -9.25
C VAL A 233 -9.24 1.22 -8.43
N GLY A 234 -9.47 1.32 -7.13
CA GLY A 234 -9.17 0.25 -6.19
C GLY A 234 -7.73 0.29 -5.64
N ALA A 235 -7.00 1.42 -5.82
CA ALA A 235 -5.67 1.60 -5.23
C ALA A 235 -5.73 1.46 -3.71
N ASP A 236 -4.83 0.64 -3.17
CA ASP A 236 -4.76 0.22 -1.78
C ASP A 236 -3.34 0.54 -1.25
N GLY A 237 -2.62 -0.39 -0.69
CA GLY A 237 -1.30 -0.19 -0.13
C GLY A 237 -0.26 0.30 -1.15
N ILE A 238 0.65 1.15 -0.69
CA ILE A 238 1.69 1.76 -1.51
C ILE A 238 3.08 1.68 -0.85
N ALA A 239 4.12 1.54 -1.67
CA ALA A 239 5.50 1.48 -1.18
C ALA A 239 6.49 2.10 -2.17
N PHE A 240 7.48 2.86 -1.67
CA PHE A 240 8.54 3.43 -2.49
C PHE A 240 9.75 2.51 -2.60
N ASP A 241 10.36 2.49 -3.79
CA ASP A 241 11.74 2.03 -3.94
C ASP A 241 12.76 3.18 -3.72
N GLN A 242 14.03 2.82 -3.64
CA GLN A 242 15.13 3.78 -3.44
C GLN A 242 15.31 4.75 -4.62
N SER A 243 14.81 4.42 -5.80
CA SER A 243 14.81 5.31 -6.95
C SER A 243 13.71 6.37 -6.88
N GLY A 244 12.74 6.22 -5.97
CA GLY A 244 11.57 7.07 -5.83
C GLY A 244 10.44 6.70 -6.79
N THR A 245 10.42 5.46 -7.27
CA THR A 245 9.25 4.86 -7.93
C THR A 245 8.29 4.37 -6.85
N LEU A 246 7.03 4.72 -6.98
CA LEU A 246 5.96 4.26 -6.10
C LEU A 246 5.33 3.00 -6.70
N TYR A 247 5.29 1.93 -5.92
CA TYR A 247 4.52 0.72 -6.22
C TYR A 247 3.15 0.82 -5.55
N VAL A 248 2.11 0.40 -6.25
CA VAL A 248 0.71 0.49 -5.84
C VAL A 248 0.06 -0.88 -6.01
N ALA A 249 -0.51 -1.41 -4.95
CA ALA A 249 -1.45 -2.52 -5.00
C ALA A 249 -2.82 -1.97 -5.45
N VAL A 250 -3.44 -2.61 -6.44
CA VAL A 250 -4.76 -2.21 -6.94
C VAL A 250 -5.71 -3.39 -6.70
N ASN A 251 -6.36 -3.34 -5.54
CA ASN A 251 -7.13 -4.43 -4.95
C ASN A 251 -8.22 -4.93 -5.90
N THR A 252 -9.10 -4.06 -6.35
CA THR A 252 -10.29 -4.44 -7.13
C THR A 252 -9.99 -4.89 -8.57
N GLN A 253 -8.73 -4.78 -9.01
CA GLN A 253 -8.32 -5.09 -10.38
C GLN A 253 -7.26 -6.21 -10.46
N ASP A 254 -6.93 -6.87 -9.34
CA ASP A 254 -5.89 -7.91 -9.27
C ASP A 254 -4.59 -7.44 -9.96
N ARG A 255 -4.08 -6.26 -9.57
CA ARG A 255 -3.01 -5.58 -10.30
C ARG A 255 -1.97 -4.96 -9.38
N LEU A 256 -0.72 -4.94 -9.85
CA LEU A 256 0.35 -4.12 -9.30
C LEU A 256 0.78 -3.09 -10.36
N VAL A 257 0.89 -1.84 -9.94
CA VAL A 257 1.22 -0.70 -10.80
C VAL A 257 2.43 0.02 -10.22
N THR A 258 3.27 0.60 -11.07
CA THR A 258 4.27 1.59 -10.67
C THR A 258 3.88 2.97 -11.14
N VAL A 259 4.23 3.98 -10.33
CA VAL A 259 4.12 5.41 -10.67
C VAL A 259 5.51 6.02 -10.54
N ASP A 260 6.06 6.52 -11.66
CA ASP A 260 7.38 7.13 -11.65
C ASP A 260 7.35 8.54 -11.03
N LYS A 261 8.53 9.17 -10.86
CA LYS A 261 8.68 10.52 -10.30
C LYS A 261 7.94 11.62 -11.06
N ARG A 262 7.45 11.33 -12.27
CA ARG A 262 6.68 12.24 -13.13
C ARG A 262 5.19 11.91 -13.15
N GLY A 263 4.73 10.97 -12.30
CA GLY A 263 3.35 10.52 -12.26
C GLY A 263 2.96 9.57 -13.40
N ARG A 264 3.91 9.01 -14.17
CA ARG A 264 3.59 8.08 -15.25
C ARG A 264 3.43 6.67 -14.72
N LEU A 265 2.35 6.01 -15.16
CA LEU A 265 1.97 4.68 -14.70
C LEU A 265 2.48 3.58 -15.64
N SER A 266 2.88 2.46 -15.03
CA SER A 266 3.16 1.21 -15.73
C SER A 266 2.57 0.04 -14.93
N VAL A 267 1.86 -0.88 -15.62
CA VAL A 267 1.39 -2.13 -14.99
C VAL A 267 2.58 -3.09 -14.94
N VAL A 268 2.92 -3.58 -13.76
CA VAL A 268 4.04 -4.52 -13.56
C VAL A 268 3.59 -5.96 -13.38
N ALA A 269 2.36 -6.18 -12.89
CA ALA A 269 1.72 -7.50 -12.83
C ALA A 269 0.20 -7.34 -12.85
N GLN A 270 -0.52 -8.32 -13.43
CA GLN A 270 -1.98 -8.32 -13.46
C GLN A 270 -2.52 -9.74 -13.56
N GLY A 271 -3.55 -10.05 -12.76
CA GLY A 271 -4.19 -11.36 -12.73
C GLY A 271 -3.25 -12.48 -12.27
N GLY A 272 -3.41 -13.68 -12.78
CA GLY A 272 -2.61 -14.83 -12.39
C GLY A 272 -2.82 -15.19 -10.92
N LEU A 273 -1.76 -15.12 -10.11
CA LEU A 273 -1.84 -15.39 -8.67
C LEU A 273 -2.38 -14.22 -7.85
N LEU A 274 -2.49 -13.01 -8.42
CA LEU A 274 -3.02 -11.84 -7.72
C LEU A 274 -4.51 -12.02 -7.43
N ASP A 275 -4.90 -11.76 -6.19
CA ASP A 275 -6.27 -11.84 -5.70
C ASP A 275 -6.52 -10.76 -4.65
N GLY A 276 -7.02 -9.61 -5.09
CA GLY A 276 -7.23 -8.45 -4.24
C GLY A 276 -5.96 -8.04 -3.50
N PRO A 277 -4.83 -7.70 -4.20
CA PRO A 277 -3.63 -7.25 -3.53
C PRO A 277 -3.93 -5.98 -2.73
N SER A 278 -3.63 -5.99 -1.42
CA SER A 278 -4.01 -4.91 -0.50
C SER A 278 -2.81 -4.16 0.07
N SER A 279 -1.73 -4.84 0.41
CA SER A 279 -0.55 -4.19 0.99
C SER A 279 0.72 -4.55 0.26
N LEU A 280 1.70 -3.66 0.32
CA LEU A 280 3.02 -3.83 -0.26
C LEU A 280 4.12 -3.59 0.78
N ALA A 281 5.09 -4.48 0.82
CA ALA A 281 6.30 -4.29 1.61
C ALA A 281 7.52 -4.78 0.82
N PHE A 282 8.61 -4.03 0.87
CA PHE A 282 9.88 -4.51 0.37
C PHE A 282 10.58 -5.39 1.39
N GLY A 283 11.33 -6.37 0.92
CA GLY A 283 12.26 -7.10 1.76
C GLY A 283 13.33 -6.17 2.35
N VAL A 284 13.69 -6.43 3.59
CA VAL A 284 14.63 -5.61 4.37
C VAL A 284 15.97 -6.33 4.56
N ALA A 285 15.95 -7.67 4.60
CA ALA A 285 17.15 -8.48 4.68
C ALA A 285 17.97 -8.39 3.37
N GLN A 286 19.28 -8.60 3.46
CA GLN A 286 20.15 -8.49 2.29
C GLN A 286 19.79 -9.48 1.17
N CYS A 287 19.23 -10.64 1.52
CA CYS A 287 18.82 -11.67 0.55
C CYS A 287 17.52 -11.36 -0.19
N ASP A 288 16.64 -10.51 0.38
CA ASP A 288 15.30 -10.23 -0.15
C ASP A 288 15.05 -8.76 -0.52
N ARG A 289 16.02 -7.87 -0.33
CA ARG A 289 15.86 -6.42 -0.59
C ARG A 289 15.41 -6.06 -2.02
N HIS A 290 15.55 -6.99 -2.96
CA HIS A 290 15.06 -6.89 -4.34
C HIS A 290 13.74 -7.64 -4.55
N SER A 291 13.05 -7.98 -3.47
CA SER A 291 11.71 -8.56 -3.50
C SER A 291 10.70 -7.53 -3.02
N LEU A 292 9.67 -7.32 -3.81
CA LEU A 292 8.45 -6.65 -3.39
C LEU A 292 7.46 -7.73 -2.99
N PHE A 293 7.03 -7.72 -1.75
CA PHE A 293 5.99 -8.61 -1.24
C PHE A 293 4.63 -7.92 -1.32
N SER A 294 3.59 -8.69 -1.66
CA SER A 294 2.19 -8.26 -1.66
C SER A 294 1.36 -9.22 -0.84
N THR A 295 0.46 -8.71 -0.02
CA THR A 295 -0.66 -9.49 0.50
C THR A 295 -1.69 -9.69 -0.60
N ASN A 296 -2.24 -10.90 -0.71
CA ASN A 296 -3.51 -11.16 -1.35
C ASN A 296 -4.58 -11.19 -0.26
N PHE A 297 -5.37 -10.11 -0.14
CA PHE A 297 -6.47 -10.05 0.82
C PHE A 297 -7.60 -11.01 0.44
N ALA A 298 -7.83 -11.20 -0.86
CA ALA A 298 -8.78 -12.14 -1.44
C ALA A 298 -10.23 -11.99 -0.94
N ILE A 299 -10.57 -10.88 -0.28
CA ILE A 299 -11.86 -10.67 0.42
C ILE A 299 -13.04 -10.76 -0.54
N SER A 300 -12.91 -10.25 -1.76
CA SER A 300 -14.01 -10.22 -2.73
C SER A 300 -14.38 -11.61 -3.22
N ARG A 301 -13.41 -12.51 -3.42
CA ARG A 301 -13.66 -13.90 -3.75
C ARG A 301 -14.10 -14.71 -2.53
N ALA A 302 -13.50 -14.47 -1.37
CA ALA A 302 -13.87 -15.15 -0.13
C ALA A 302 -15.31 -14.82 0.32
N SER A 303 -15.79 -13.59 0.09
CA SER A 303 -17.18 -13.17 0.35
C SER A 303 -18.17 -13.55 -0.78
N GLY A 304 -17.68 -14.03 -1.91
CA GLY A 304 -18.50 -14.35 -3.09
C GLY A 304 -18.96 -13.13 -3.89
N THR A 305 -18.44 -11.94 -3.62
CA THR A 305 -18.74 -10.71 -4.40
C THR A 305 -18.04 -10.71 -5.76
N GLN A 306 -16.96 -11.48 -5.90
CA GLN A 306 -16.33 -11.79 -7.18
C GLN A 306 -16.28 -13.31 -7.41
N PRO A 307 -16.41 -13.77 -8.67
CA PRO A 307 -16.30 -15.19 -8.98
C PRO A 307 -14.84 -15.67 -8.86
N GLY A 308 -14.66 -16.94 -8.53
CA GLY A 308 -13.36 -17.60 -8.48
C GLY A 308 -13.09 -18.26 -7.13
N VAL A 309 -11.97 -18.96 -7.06
CA VAL A 309 -11.47 -19.56 -5.82
C VAL A 309 -10.57 -18.53 -5.13
N PRO A 310 -10.82 -18.19 -3.85
CA PRO A 310 -9.95 -17.27 -3.12
C PRO A 310 -8.52 -17.80 -3.00
N ASN A 311 -7.54 -16.93 -3.19
CA ASN A 311 -6.11 -17.23 -3.07
C ASN A 311 -5.43 -16.28 -2.07
N PRO A 312 -5.83 -16.29 -0.78
CA PRO A 312 -5.19 -15.43 0.20
C PRO A 312 -3.76 -15.87 0.50
N GLY A 313 -2.89 -14.90 0.80
CA GLY A 313 -1.51 -15.22 1.15
C GLY A 313 -0.52 -14.11 0.89
N ILE A 314 0.74 -14.50 0.76
CA ILE A 314 1.86 -13.61 0.45
C ILE A 314 2.40 -13.99 -0.92
N LEU A 315 2.51 -13.00 -1.79
CA LEU A 315 3.21 -13.11 -3.08
C LEU A 315 4.52 -12.33 -3.02
N SER A 316 5.47 -12.69 -3.86
CA SER A 316 6.69 -11.93 -4.13
C SER A 316 6.81 -11.57 -5.60
N LEU A 317 7.35 -10.40 -5.86
CA LEU A 317 7.71 -9.92 -7.18
C LEU A 317 9.17 -9.49 -7.17
N ARG A 318 9.99 -10.01 -8.08
CA ARG A 318 11.37 -9.56 -8.23
C ARG A 318 11.41 -8.17 -8.84
N VAL A 319 12.16 -7.26 -8.21
CA VAL A 319 12.31 -5.87 -8.64
C VAL A 319 13.78 -5.50 -8.83
N SER A 320 14.04 -4.55 -9.73
CA SER A 320 15.41 -4.11 -10.03
C SER A 320 16.00 -3.22 -8.94
N THR A 321 15.16 -2.41 -8.30
CA THR A 321 15.56 -1.42 -7.28
C THR A 321 15.07 -1.84 -5.90
N PRO A 322 15.92 -1.85 -4.87
CA PRO A 322 15.49 -2.15 -3.51
C PRO A 322 14.47 -1.13 -2.99
N GLY A 323 13.66 -1.54 -2.01
CA GLY A 323 12.78 -0.64 -1.28
C GLY A 323 13.51 0.43 -0.48
N LEU A 324 12.80 1.51 -0.15
CA LEU A 324 13.26 2.42 0.89
C LEU A 324 13.38 1.63 2.20
N GLY A 325 14.47 1.87 2.94
CA GLY A 325 14.62 1.29 4.28
C GLY A 325 13.46 1.71 5.19
N LEU A 326 13.22 0.91 6.23
CA LEU A 326 12.30 1.28 7.30
C LEU A 326 12.80 2.60 7.96
N PRO A 327 11.88 3.46 8.44
CA PRO A 327 12.22 4.73 9.06
C PRO A 327 13.05 4.60 10.34
#